data_783fe53b73e25017f93c6264a76b0827
#
_entry.id   783fe53b73e25017f93c6264a76b0827
#
_cell.length_a   1.000
_cell.length_b   1.000
_cell.length_c   1.000
_cell.angle_alpha   90.00
_cell.angle_beta   90.00
_cell.angle_gamma   90.00
#
_symmetry.space_group_name_H-M   'P 1'
#
loop_
_entity.id
_entity.type
_entity.pdbx_description
1 polymer ?
#
loop_
_entity_poly.entity_id
_entity_poly.type
_entity_poly.pdbx_seq_one_letter_code
_entity_poly.pdbx_strand_id
1 'polypeptide(L)'
;TGVQTCALPILKELAPVRLLKNAFFEQITDLYSRNPTKEQLIELLGRARAKKGMFEGDLEEGELEIGQIAGLIHDIKPAAVILQDILREFDEAKAEVAKF
;
A
#
# COMPACT_ATOMS: atom_id res chain seq x y z
N THR A 1 -5.98 -7.56 -15.42
CA THR A 1 -5.32 -7.89 -14.17
C THR A 1 -5.36 -6.71 -13.22
N GLY A 2 -6.32 -6.68 -12.34
CA GLY A 2 -6.44 -5.65 -11.32
C GLY A 2 -5.45 -5.87 -10.17
N VAL A 3 -5.10 -4.79 -9.50
CA VAL A 3 -4.36 -4.83 -8.24
C VAL A 3 -5.29 -5.36 -7.15
N GLN A 4 -4.89 -6.44 -6.49
CA GLN A 4 -5.62 -6.97 -5.35
C GLN A 4 -5.17 -6.26 -4.08
N THR A 5 -6.08 -5.53 -3.46
CA THR A 5 -5.80 -4.76 -2.25
C THR A 5 -6.52 -5.34 -1.04
N CYS A 6 -5.99 -5.10 0.15
CA CYS A 6 -6.70 -5.34 1.39
C CYS A 6 -7.76 -4.26 1.59
N ALA A 7 -8.98 -4.65 1.88
CA ALA A 7 -10.08 -3.70 2.10
C ALA A 7 -9.97 -2.96 3.45
N LEU A 8 -9.32 -3.57 4.44
CA LEU A 8 -9.22 -3.02 5.79
C LEU A 8 -7.76 -2.84 6.19
N PRO A 9 -7.45 -1.79 6.97
CA PRO A 9 -6.12 -1.64 7.53
C PRO A 9 -5.77 -2.81 8.45
N ILE A 10 -4.53 -3.25 8.37
CA ILE A 10 -3.94 -4.25 9.26
C ILE A 10 -2.80 -3.63 10.07
N LEU A 11 -2.20 -4.39 10.99
CA LEU A 11 -1.14 -3.91 11.88
C LEU A 11 -1.58 -2.73 12.76
N LYS A 12 -2.84 -2.72 13.18
CA LYS A 12 -3.41 -1.62 13.98
C LYS A 12 -2.67 -1.40 15.30
N GLU A 13 -2.10 -2.44 15.85
CA GLU A 13 -1.34 -2.42 17.10
C GLU A 13 0.01 -1.72 16.97
N LEU A 14 0.50 -1.57 15.75
CA LEU A 14 1.76 -0.89 15.42
C LEU A 14 1.47 0.44 14.73
N ALA A 15 1.33 0.39 13.41
CA ALA A 15 0.88 1.51 12.59
C ALA A 15 -0.07 0.92 11.54
N PRO A 16 -1.35 1.29 11.53
CA PRO A 16 -2.29 0.70 10.59
C PRO A 16 -1.88 1.02 9.15
N VAL A 17 -1.81 0.00 8.32
CA VAL A 17 -1.42 0.11 6.91
C VAL A 17 -2.40 -0.65 6.03
N ARG A 18 -2.50 -0.23 4.78
CA ARG A 18 -3.19 -0.96 3.72
C ARG A 18 -2.13 -1.57 2.81
N LEU A 19 -2.25 -2.86 2.54
CA LEU A 19 -1.24 -3.60 1.80
C LEU A 19 -1.80 -4.20 0.52
N LEU A 20 -0.94 -4.32 -0.49
CA LEU A 20 -1.18 -5.23 -1.60
C LEU A 20 -1.14 -6.67 -1.08
N LYS A 21 -2.00 -7.51 -1.63
CA LYS A 21 -2.01 -8.94 -1.29
C LYS A 21 -0.81 -9.63 -1.94
N ASN A 22 0.01 -10.23 -1.10
CA ASN A 22 1.18 -11.02 -1.48
C ASN A 22 1.44 -12.08 -0.41
N ALA A 23 2.56 -12.79 -0.48
CA ALA A 23 2.88 -13.81 0.52
C ALA A 23 2.98 -13.22 1.94
N PHE A 24 3.58 -12.05 2.10
CA PHE A 24 3.65 -11.38 3.40
C PHE A 24 2.25 -11.04 3.93
N PHE A 25 1.36 -10.53 3.09
CA PHE A 25 -0.01 -10.23 3.47
C PHE A 25 -0.74 -11.49 3.99
N GLU A 26 -0.54 -12.63 3.33
CA GLU A 26 -1.14 -13.90 3.76
C GLU A 26 -0.60 -14.36 5.12
N GLN A 27 0.71 -14.21 5.34
CA GLN A 27 1.34 -14.53 6.63
C GLN A 27 0.77 -13.67 7.76
N ILE A 28 0.62 -12.38 7.54
CA ILE A 28 0.04 -11.44 8.51
C ILE A 28 -1.43 -11.80 8.80
N THR A 29 -2.19 -12.11 7.77
CA THR A 29 -3.60 -12.47 7.91
C THR A 29 -3.77 -13.77 8.69
N ASP A 30 -2.94 -14.77 8.40
CA ASP A 30 -2.92 -16.04 9.14
C ASP A 30 -2.57 -15.80 10.61
N LEU A 31 -1.57 -14.98 10.87
CA LEU A 31 -1.19 -14.65 12.24
C LEU A 31 -2.34 -13.98 13.01
N TYR A 32 -3.06 -13.05 12.38
CA TYR A 32 -4.22 -12.41 12.99
C TYR A 32 -5.33 -13.39 13.37
N SER A 33 -5.49 -14.47 12.63
CA SER A 33 -6.47 -15.50 12.95
C SER A 33 -6.19 -16.25 14.26
N ARG A 34 -4.98 -16.10 14.79
CA ARG A 34 -4.49 -16.75 16.02
C ARG A 34 -4.42 -15.80 17.22
N ASN A 35 -5.06 -14.64 17.15
CA ASN A 35 -5.01 -13.61 18.19
C ASN A 35 -3.57 -13.28 18.64
N PRO A 36 -2.74 -12.70 17.77
CA PRO A 36 -1.34 -12.47 18.07
C PRO A 36 -1.13 -11.41 19.13
N THR A 37 0.00 -11.50 19.84
CA THR A 37 0.49 -10.40 20.66
C THR A 37 1.18 -9.37 19.76
N LYS A 38 1.38 -8.15 20.30
CA LYS A 38 2.13 -7.11 19.60
C LYS A 38 3.54 -7.57 19.23
N GLU A 39 4.17 -8.29 20.14
CA GLU A 39 5.53 -8.82 19.97
C GLU A 39 5.59 -9.81 18.80
N GLN A 40 4.58 -10.68 18.66
CA GLN A 40 4.49 -11.61 17.54
C GLN A 40 4.34 -10.88 16.19
N LEU A 41 3.58 -9.79 16.16
CA LEU A 41 3.43 -8.96 14.97
C LEU A 41 4.76 -8.27 14.59
N ILE A 42 5.48 -7.73 15.58
CA ILE A 42 6.80 -7.12 15.38
C ILE A 42 7.79 -8.15 14.84
N GLU A 43 7.78 -9.36 15.38
CA GLU A 43 8.68 -10.43 14.95
C GLU A 43 8.41 -10.83 13.49
N LEU A 44 7.14 -11.02 13.11
CA LEU A 44 6.78 -11.35 11.72
C LEU A 44 7.13 -10.22 10.77
N LEU A 45 6.83 -8.97 11.14
CA LEU A 45 7.16 -7.80 10.32
C LEU A 45 8.66 -7.70 10.06
N GLY A 46 9.47 -7.94 11.09
CA GLY A 46 10.93 -7.85 11.00
C GLY A 46 11.40 -6.43 10.75
N ARG A 47 12.62 -6.32 10.21
CA ARG A 47 13.24 -5.03 9.90
C ARG A 47 13.22 -4.76 8.40
N ALA A 48 12.91 -3.50 8.05
CA ALA A 48 13.02 -2.99 6.68
C ALA A 48 12.19 -3.78 5.65
N ARG A 49 11.06 -4.36 6.03
CA ARG A 49 10.22 -5.11 5.11
C ARG A 49 9.60 -4.21 4.04
N ALA A 50 9.24 -2.98 4.39
CA ALA A 50 8.77 -1.99 3.42
C ALA A 50 9.86 -1.62 2.41
N LYS A 51 11.10 -1.43 2.89
CA LYS A 51 12.25 -1.20 2.00
C LYS A 51 12.44 -2.36 1.03
N LYS A 52 12.34 -3.58 1.52
CA LYS A 52 12.46 -4.79 0.71
C LYS A 52 11.45 -4.82 -0.44
N GLY A 53 10.21 -4.41 -0.16
CA GLY A 53 9.17 -4.33 -1.19
C GLY A 53 9.34 -3.15 -2.14
N MET A 54 9.40 -1.93 -1.58
CA MET A 54 9.31 -0.70 -2.38
C MET A 54 10.62 -0.33 -3.08
N PHE A 55 11.77 -0.63 -2.49
CA PHE A 55 13.08 -0.25 -3.06
C PHE A 55 13.85 -1.41 -3.64
N GLU A 56 13.72 -2.60 -3.08
CA GLU A 56 14.42 -3.79 -3.57
C GLU A 56 13.57 -4.61 -4.54
N GLY A 57 12.27 -4.31 -4.64
CA GLY A 57 11.39 -4.92 -5.61
C GLY A 57 10.93 -6.33 -5.26
N ASP A 58 11.01 -6.73 -4.00
CA ASP A 58 10.50 -8.03 -3.57
C ASP A 58 8.99 -7.96 -3.41
N LEU A 59 8.27 -8.38 -4.44
CA LEU A 59 6.81 -8.31 -4.48
C LEU A 59 6.12 -9.39 -3.65
N GLU A 60 6.84 -10.40 -3.20
CA GLU A 60 6.27 -11.52 -2.44
C GLU A 60 6.42 -11.35 -0.93
N GLU A 61 7.63 -11.02 -0.49
CA GLU A 61 7.96 -10.93 0.93
C GLU A 61 8.00 -9.50 1.46
N GLY A 62 7.94 -8.51 0.56
CA GLY A 62 7.92 -7.10 0.93
C GLY A 62 6.60 -6.65 1.52
N GLU A 63 6.65 -5.68 2.40
CA GLU A 63 5.48 -4.92 2.85
C GLU A 63 5.18 -3.84 1.81
N LEU A 64 4.14 -4.06 1.01
CA LEU A 64 3.76 -3.18 -0.09
C LEU A 64 2.61 -2.27 0.33
N GLU A 65 2.96 -1.16 0.95
CA GLU A 65 1.99 -0.18 1.42
C GLU A 65 1.36 0.58 0.26
N ILE A 66 0.05 0.78 0.32
CA ILE A 66 -0.72 1.46 -0.72
C ILE A 66 -1.72 2.43 -0.12
N GLY A 67 -2.13 3.41 -0.93
CA GLY A 67 -3.19 4.34 -0.59
C GLY A 67 -4.57 3.81 -0.98
N GLN A 68 -5.60 4.55 -0.59
CA GLN A 68 -7.01 4.18 -0.86
C GLN A 68 -7.34 4.15 -2.36
N ILE A 69 -6.67 4.99 -3.15
CA ILE A 69 -6.95 5.09 -4.59
C ILE A 69 -6.17 4.09 -5.43
N ALA A 70 -5.38 3.21 -4.81
CA ALA A 70 -4.54 2.26 -5.54
C ALA A 70 -5.33 1.42 -6.56
N GLY A 71 -6.59 1.09 -6.24
CA GLY A 71 -7.47 0.36 -7.15
C GLY A 71 -7.84 1.10 -8.43
N LEU A 72 -7.64 2.42 -8.48
CA LEU A 72 -7.89 3.24 -9.67
C LEU A 72 -6.66 3.39 -10.56
N ILE A 73 -5.50 2.90 -10.12
CA ILE A 73 -4.25 3.00 -10.85
C ILE A 73 -4.11 1.75 -11.72
N HIS A 74 -4.03 1.95 -13.04
CA HIS A 74 -4.01 0.86 -14.01
C HIS A 74 -2.77 0.88 -14.92
N ASP A 75 -1.80 1.76 -14.64
CA ASP A 75 -0.61 1.92 -15.44
C ASP A 75 0.64 2.09 -14.59
N ILE A 76 1.78 1.88 -15.22
CA ILE A 76 3.11 2.08 -14.63
C ILE A 76 3.83 3.11 -15.49
N LYS A 77 4.19 4.23 -14.88
CA LYS A 77 4.81 5.37 -15.57
C LYS A 77 6.09 5.79 -14.86
N PRO A 78 7.01 6.48 -15.57
CA PRO A 78 8.13 7.13 -14.91
C PRO A 78 7.66 8.13 -13.85
N ALA A 79 8.40 8.27 -12.76
CA ALA A 79 8.04 9.13 -11.65
C ALA A 79 7.79 10.59 -12.08
N ALA A 80 8.57 11.11 -13.01
CA ALA A 80 8.39 12.47 -13.54
C ALA A 80 7.03 12.64 -14.24
N VAL A 81 6.59 11.63 -14.98
CA VAL A 81 5.29 11.66 -15.66
C VAL A 81 4.15 11.59 -14.64
N ILE A 82 4.27 10.75 -13.62
CA ILE A 82 3.29 10.68 -12.53
C ILE A 82 3.14 12.04 -11.86
N LEU A 83 4.24 12.69 -11.54
CA LEU A 83 4.22 14.02 -10.91
C LEU A 83 3.55 15.06 -11.81
N GLN A 84 3.86 15.07 -13.09
CA GLN A 84 3.23 15.97 -14.06
C GLN A 84 1.73 15.73 -14.18
N ASP A 85 1.30 14.47 -14.20
CA ASP A 85 -0.11 14.08 -14.24
C ASP A 85 -0.85 14.56 -13.00
N ILE A 86 -0.26 14.40 -11.81
CA ILE A 86 -0.85 14.87 -10.56
C ILE A 86 -1.05 16.39 -10.58
N LEU A 87 -0.04 17.15 -11.04
CA LEU A 87 -0.14 18.60 -11.13
C LEU A 87 -1.22 19.05 -12.13
N ARG A 88 -1.28 18.40 -13.29
CA ARG A 88 -2.31 18.69 -14.31
C ARG A 88 -3.71 18.39 -13.77
N GLU A 89 -3.90 17.23 -13.17
CA GLU A 89 -5.19 16.84 -12.58
C GLU A 89 -5.60 17.76 -11.43
N PHE A 90 -4.65 18.22 -10.66
CA PHE A 90 -4.90 19.22 -9.61
C PHE A 90 -5.45 20.53 -10.20
N ASP A 91 -4.84 21.04 -11.27
CA ASP A 91 -5.30 22.27 -11.94
C ASP A 91 -6.70 22.07 -12.58
N GLU A 92 -6.94 20.91 -13.18
CA GLU A 92 -8.26 20.57 -13.74
C GLU A 92 -9.33 20.50 -12.63
N ALA A 93 -9.04 19.85 -11.52
CA ALA A 93 -9.97 19.75 -10.39
C ALA A 93 -10.24 21.13 -9.76
N LYS A 94 -9.22 21.96 -9.63
CA LYS A 94 -9.34 23.33 -9.15
C LYS A 94 -10.25 24.16 -10.05
N ALA A 95 -10.10 24.03 -11.36
CA ALA A 95 -10.95 24.72 -12.32
C ALA A 95 -12.40 24.23 -12.25
N GLU A 96 -12.61 22.94 -12.05
CA GLU A 96 -13.94 22.35 -11.88
C GLU A 96 -14.66 22.89 -10.64
N VAL A 97 -13.95 22.91 -9.50
CA VAL A 97 -14.49 23.43 -8.23
C VAL A 97 -14.81 24.92 -8.34
N ALA A 98 -14.01 25.70 -9.08
CA ALA A 98 -14.21 27.13 -9.26
C ALA A 98 -15.50 27.48 -10.04
N LYS A 99 -16.14 26.51 -10.71
CA LYS A 99 -17.43 26.70 -11.40
C LYS A 99 -18.63 26.77 -10.45
N PHE A 100 -18.43 26.36 -9.21
CA PHE A 100 -19.46 26.48 -8.18
C PHE A 100 -19.34 27.83 -7.49
#